data_66cf56c1ce388d7eaf04b46329f9bc4b
#
_entry.id   66cf56c1ce388d7eaf04b46329f9bc4b
#
_cell.length_a   1.000
_cell.length_b   1.000
_cell.length_c   1.000
_cell.angle_alpha   90.00
_cell.angle_beta   90.00
_cell.angle_gamma   90.00
#
_symmetry.space_group_name_H-M   'P 1'
#
loop_
_entity.id
_entity.type
_entity.pdbx_description
1 polymer ?
#
loop_
_entity_poly.entity_id
_entity_poly.type
_entity_poly.pdbx_seq_one_letter_code
_entity_poly.pdbx_strand_id
1 'polypeptide(L)'
;MKAMFSFLTVLVLVGLSSSPLLAQKKGKRAKGPSLFSAQVKKAVPGIDAVVSLSDEQKAKYAELQKALVASEAYVAATKTMKNKDASKEDRKAAVTAIKTAKAGLAAKLNEIIGADNATLVNKVNASVASVQKDLRSEYRAKMKEAKNDKEATAALRKEMTAKAASVISEKVHALLSDAQKEAIKKASTKGKGKGKKKGEKKGKKKEDADNA
;
A
#
# COMPACT_ATOMS: atom_id res chain seq x y z
N MET A 1 3.35 29.15 34.73
CA MET A 1 4.14 28.38 33.74
C MET A 1 3.20 27.36 33.10
N LYS A 2 2.67 27.67 31.88
CA LYS A 2 1.76 26.80 31.16
C LYS A 2 2.60 25.98 30.18
N ALA A 3 2.73 24.69 30.41
CA ALA A 3 3.37 23.74 29.51
C ALA A 3 2.45 23.56 28.29
N MET A 4 2.82 24.18 27.17
CA MET A 4 2.22 23.90 25.88
C MET A 4 2.73 22.53 25.39
N PHE A 5 1.92 21.49 25.58
CA PHE A 5 2.11 20.23 24.89
C PHE A 5 1.75 20.44 23.41
N SER A 6 2.80 20.65 22.61
CA SER A 6 2.70 20.67 21.16
C SER A 6 2.51 19.24 20.70
N PHE A 7 1.26 18.80 20.56
CA PHE A 7 0.92 17.57 19.88
C PHE A 7 1.25 17.73 18.40
N LEU A 8 2.46 17.33 18.03
CA LEU A 8 2.85 17.14 16.63
C LEU A 8 2.06 15.94 16.11
N THR A 9 0.86 16.21 15.58
CA THR A 9 0.05 15.22 14.89
C THR A 9 0.75 14.87 13.59
N VAL A 10 1.65 13.89 13.64
CA VAL A 10 2.22 13.27 12.45
C VAL A 10 1.07 12.60 11.71
N LEU A 11 0.64 13.26 10.64
CA LEU A 11 -0.41 12.78 9.74
C LEU A 11 0.12 11.56 8.98
N VAL A 12 0.03 10.39 9.61
CA VAL A 12 0.34 9.12 8.97
C VAL A 12 -0.68 8.88 7.88
N LEU A 13 -0.32 9.23 6.66
CA LEU A 13 -0.99 8.77 5.47
C LEU A 13 -0.77 7.26 5.35
N VAL A 14 -1.53 6.48 6.12
CA VAL A 14 -1.67 5.06 5.84
C VAL A 14 -2.05 4.96 4.38
N GLY A 15 -1.13 4.45 3.57
CA GLY A 15 -1.35 4.21 2.17
C GLY A 15 -2.41 3.12 1.96
N LEU A 16 -3.63 3.41 2.34
CA LEU A 16 -4.79 2.66 1.91
C LEU A 16 -4.88 2.90 0.41
N SER A 17 -4.17 2.06 -0.34
CA SER A 17 -4.39 1.93 -1.77
C SER A 17 -5.88 1.83 -1.96
N SER A 18 -6.47 2.85 -2.57
CA SER A 18 -7.86 2.86 -3.00
C SER A 18 -7.97 1.80 -4.10
N SER A 19 -7.96 0.53 -3.71
CA SER A 19 -8.46 -0.52 -4.58
C SER A 19 -9.96 -0.32 -4.60
N PRO A 20 -10.58 -0.03 -5.76
CA PRO A 20 -12.03 0.02 -5.85
C PRO A 20 -12.56 -1.36 -5.48
N LEU A 21 -13.22 -1.45 -4.34
CA LEU A 21 -13.92 -2.65 -3.83
C LEU A 21 -15.19 -2.95 -4.66
N LEU A 22 -15.25 -2.50 -5.91
CA LEU A 22 -16.36 -2.70 -6.83
C LEU A 22 -15.88 -3.41 -8.08
N ALA A 23 -15.38 -4.62 -7.93
CA ALA A 23 -15.46 -5.72 -8.88
C ALA A 23 -14.77 -6.94 -8.28
N GLN A 24 -15.43 -7.66 -7.40
CA GLN A 24 -15.01 -9.02 -7.08
C GLN A 24 -15.20 -9.88 -8.33
N LYS A 25 -14.16 -9.96 -9.17
CA LYS A 25 -13.99 -11.10 -10.07
C LYS A 25 -13.87 -12.34 -9.20
N LYS A 26 -14.89 -13.20 -9.24
CA LYS A 26 -14.89 -14.55 -8.64
C LYS A 26 -13.54 -15.22 -8.91
N GLY A 27 -12.78 -15.53 -7.87
CA GLY A 27 -11.62 -16.42 -7.99
C GLY A 27 -10.31 -16.00 -7.35
N LYS A 28 -10.13 -14.78 -6.85
CA LYS A 28 -8.94 -14.44 -6.07
C LYS A 28 -9.30 -14.44 -4.59
N ARG A 29 -8.71 -15.36 -3.82
CA ARG A 29 -8.74 -15.34 -2.34
C ARG A 29 -8.47 -13.91 -1.91
N ALA A 30 -9.42 -13.30 -1.19
CA ALA A 30 -9.25 -11.98 -0.61
C ALA A 30 -7.97 -12.01 0.22
N LYS A 31 -6.95 -11.26 -0.19
CA LYS A 31 -5.77 -11.05 0.65
C LYS A 31 -6.28 -10.30 1.86
N GLY A 32 -6.01 -10.84 3.05
CA GLY A 32 -6.37 -10.21 4.30
C GLY A 32 -5.91 -8.74 4.36
N PRO A 33 -6.47 -7.96 5.27
CA PRO A 33 -6.12 -6.55 5.43
C PRO A 33 -4.61 -6.41 5.64
N SER A 34 -4.01 -5.44 4.97
CA SER A 34 -2.58 -5.20 5.05
C SER A 34 -2.29 -3.90 5.79
N LEU A 35 -1.36 -3.96 6.72
CA LEU A 35 -0.88 -2.82 7.50
C LEU A 35 0.06 -1.91 6.70
N PHE A 36 0.71 -2.47 5.68
CA PHE A 36 1.69 -1.79 4.86
C PHE A 36 1.16 -1.48 3.46
N SER A 37 1.58 -0.35 2.91
CA SER A 37 1.21 0.06 1.57
C SER A 37 1.76 -0.91 0.51
N ALA A 38 1.13 -0.92 -0.68
CA ALA A 38 1.61 -1.71 -1.81
C ALA A 38 3.06 -1.36 -2.21
N GLN A 39 3.48 -0.12 -2.00
CA GLN A 39 4.86 0.32 -2.27
C GLN A 39 5.85 -0.30 -1.30
N VAL A 40 5.52 -0.33 0.01
CA VAL A 40 6.36 -1.00 1.02
C VAL A 40 6.48 -2.48 0.70
N LYS A 41 5.39 -3.15 0.38
CA LYS A 41 5.40 -4.58 0.02
C LYS A 41 6.19 -4.88 -1.25
N LYS A 42 6.20 -3.95 -2.20
CA LYS A 42 7.01 -4.06 -3.40
C LYS A 42 8.49 -3.85 -3.10
N ALA A 43 8.84 -2.89 -2.24
CA ALA A 43 10.20 -2.58 -1.84
C ALA A 43 10.78 -3.63 -0.88
N VAL A 44 9.97 -4.14 0.04
CA VAL A 44 10.34 -5.14 1.06
C VAL A 44 9.35 -6.31 1.01
N PRO A 45 9.54 -7.27 0.08
CA PRO A 45 8.69 -8.45 -0.01
C PRO A 45 8.73 -9.25 1.29
N GLY A 46 7.55 -9.59 1.83
CA GLY A 46 7.45 -10.33 3.10
C GLY A 46 7.31 -9.44 4.34
N ILE A 47 7.27 -8.11 4.21
CA ILE A 47 7.14 -7.17 5.33
C ILE A 47 5.91 -7.45 6.22
N ASP A 48 4.84 -8.00 5.67
CA ASP A 48 3.65 -8.38 6.44
C ASP A 48 3.96 -9.42 7.55
N ALA A 49 5.09 -10.14 7.47
CA ALA A 49 5.51 -11.09 8.50
C ALA A 49 6.08 -10.41 9.76
N VAL A 50 6.40 -9.12 9.69
CA VAL A 50 6.95 -8.37 10.83
C VAL A 50 5.88 -8.09 11.88
N VAL A 51 4.62 -7.92 11.45
CA VAL A 51 3.46 -7.73 12.32
C VAL A 51 2.46 -8.84 12.05
N SER A 52 2.57 -9.92 12.83
CA SER A 52 1.61 -11.02 12.76
C SER A 52 0.33 -10.64 13.49
N LEU A 53 -0.77 -10.51 12.75
CA LEU A 53 -2.09 -10.34 13.34
C LEU A 53 -2.69 -11.71 13.66
N SER A 54 -3.30 -11.86 14.84
CA SER A 54 -4.18 -12.98 15.15
C SER A 54 -5.42 -12.95 14.25
N ASP A 55 -6.15 -14.05 14.16
CA ASP A 55 -7.35 -14.10 13.32
C ASP A 55 -8.45 -13.16 13.87
N GLU A 56 -8.53 -13.01 15.19
CA GLU A 56 -9.40 -12.04 15.84
C GLU A 56 -9.02 -10.59 15.47
N GLN A 57 -7.73 -10.23 15.53
CA GLN A 57 -7.25 -8.92 15.10
C GLN A 57 -7.53 -8.64 13.63
N LYS A 58 -7.35 -9.65 12.76
CA LYS A 58 -7.70 -9.54 11.34
C LYS A 58 -9.19 -9.30 11.12
N ALA A 59 -10.05 -9.99 11.88
CA ALA A 59 -11.50 -9.81 11.83
C ALA A 59 -11.89 -8.39 12.27
N LYS A 60 -11.43 -7.94 13.43
CA LYS A 60 -11.66 -6.57 13.93
C LYS A 60 -11.18 -5.51 12.94
N TYR A 61 -10.02 -5.70 12.33
CA TYR A 61 -9.51 -4.76 11.32
C TYR A 61 -10.38 -4.74 10.06
N ALA A 62 -10.82 -5.91 9.59
CA ALA A 62 -11.71 -5.99 8.44
C ALA A 62 -13.06 -5.31 8.69
N GLU A 63 -13.61 -5.41 9.91
CA GLU A 63 -14.83 -4.70 10.33
C GLU A 63 -14.61 -3.19 10.34
N LEU A 64 -13.50 -2.70 10.90
CA LEU A 64 -13.17 -1.28 10.87
C LEU A 64 -13.05 -0.74 9.45
N GLN A 65 -12.45 -1.50 8.54
CA GLN A 65 -12.36 -1.10 7.13
C GLN A 65 -13.73 -1.03 6.47
N LYS A 66 -14.61 -2.01 6.74
CA LYS A 66 -15.98 -2.01 6.22
C LYS A 66 -16.76 -0.80 6.77
N ALA A 67 -16.67 -0.52 8.08
CA ALA A 67 -17.30 0.61 8.70
C ALA A 67 -16.83 1.94 8.11
N LEU A 68 -15.53 2.10 7.85
CA LEU A 68 -14.99 3.29 7.19
C LEU A 68 -15.62 3.50 5.80
N VAL A 69 -15.58 2.45 4.97
CA VAL A 69 -16.08 2.53 3.58
C VAL A 69 -17.59 2.75 3.53
N ALA A 70 -18.32 2.29 4.53
CA ALA A 70 -19.76 2.47 4.66
C ALA A 70 -20.15 3.82 5.32
N SER A 71 -19.21 4.55 5.93
CA SER A 71 -19.52 5.83 6.57
C SER A 71 -19.96 6.88 5.54
N GLU A 72 -21.06 7.59 5.84
CA GLU A 72 -21.63 8.59 4.95
C GLU A 72 -20.61 9.66 4.54
N ALA A 73 -19.83 10.17 5.49
CA ALA A 73 -18.79 11.16 5.23
C ALA A 73 -17.73 10.68 4.24
N TYR A 74 -17.28 9.41 4.35
CA TYR A 74 -16.31 8.84 3.43
C TYR A 74 -16.90 8.59 2.04
N VAL A 75 -18.14 8.11 1.98
CA VAL A 75 -18.89 7.87 0.73
C VAL A 75 -19.12 9.18 0.00
N ALA A 76 -19.65 10.20 0.68
CA ALA A 76 -19.87 11.53 0.11
C ALA A 76 -18.58 12.15 -0.42
N ALA A 77 -17.53 12.15 0.39
CA ALA A 77 -16.24 12.70 -0.02
C ALA A 77 -15.63 11.94 -1.23
N THR A 78 -15.77 10.62 -1.27
CA THR A 78 -15.30 9.80 -2.39
C THR A 78 -16.11 10.08 -3.67
N LYS A 79 -17.43 10.31 -3.54
CA LYS A 79 -18.29 10.69 -4.66
C LYS A 79 -17.90 12.06 -5.22
N THR A 80 -17.67 13.04 -4.35
CA THR A 80 -17.18 14.39 -4.74
C THR A 80 -15.84 14.30 -5.49
N MET A 81 -14.89 13.47 -5.02
CA MET A 81 -13.60 13.29 -5.68
C MET A 81 -13.71 12.68 -7.08
N LYS A 82 -14.72 11.87 -7.34
CA LYS A 82 -14.98 11.24 -8.66
C LYS A 82 -15.79 12.15 -9.59
N ASN A 83 -16.47 13.14 -9.04
CA ASN A 83 -17.25 14.10 -9.85
C ASN A 83 -16.29 15.03 -10.60
N LYS A 84 -16.36 15.02 -11.95
CA LYS A 84 -15.54 15.88 -12.81
C LYS A 84 -15.90 17.35 -12.68
N ASP A 85 -17.16 17.64 -12.35
CA ASP A 85 -17.72 19.00 -12.26
C ASP A 85 -17.60 19.60 -10.85
N ALA A 86 -17.07 18.85 -9.89
CA ALA A 86 -16.84 19.35 -8.53
C ALA A 86 -15.82 20.50 -8.54
N SER A 87 -16.13 21.54 -7.78
CA SER A 87 -15.25 22.71 -7.62
C SER A 87 -13.91 22.32 -6.98
N LYS A 88 -12.91 23.20 -7.10
CA LYS A 88 -11.61 22.99 -6.45
C LYS A 88 -11.73 22.98 -4.93
N GLU A 89 -12.63 23.78 -4.39
CA GLU A 89 -12.93 23.91 -2.97
C GLU A 89 -13.60 22.64 -2.44
N ASP A 90 -14.62 22.12 -3.14
CA ASP A 90 -15.28 20.86 -2.80
C ASP A 90 -14.30 19.68 -2.80
N ARG A 91 -13.42 19.62 -3.80
CA ARG A 91 -12.40 18.58 -3.84
C ARG A 91 -11.40 18.68 -2.68
N LYS A 92 -11.02 19.91 -2.27
CA LYS A 92 -10.16 20.11 -1.09
C LYS A 92 -10.87 19.64 0.19
N ALA A 93 -12.14 20.03 0.36
CA ALA A 93 -12.96 19.60 1.49
C ALA A 93 -13.10 18.07 1.53
N ALA A 94 -13.39 17.45 0.38
CA ALA A 94 -13.46 16.00 0.25
C ALA A 94 -12.14 15.30 0.61
N VAL A 95 -11.00 15.83 0.17
CA VAL A 95 -9.66 15.31 0.54
C VAL A 95 -9.46 15.38 2.04
N THR A 96 -9.85 16.47 2.68
CA THR A 96 -9.74 16.65 4.13
C THR A 96 -10.64 15.65 4.87
N ALA A 97 -11.89 15.50 4.47
CA ALA A 97 -12.81 14.52 5.05
C ALA A 97 -12.29 13.08 4.94
N ILE A 98 -11.75 12.69 3.78
CA ILE A 98 -11.12 11.37 3.58
C ILE A 98 -9.90 11.21 4.50
N LYS A 99 -9.08 12.23 4.66
CA LYS A 99 -7.90 12.19 5.55
C LYS A 99 -8.32 12.01 7.00
N THR A 100 -9.31 12.75 7.48
CA THR A 100 -9.84 12.67 8.86
C THR A 100 -10.43 11.29 9.13
N ALA A 101 -11.25 10.76 8.21
CA ALA A 101 -11.81 9.42 8.34
C ALA A 101 -10.71 8.32 8.40
N LYS A 102 -9.67 8.44 7.57
CA LYS A 102 -8.52 7.53 7.57
C LYS A 102 -7.68 7.66 8.85
N ALA A 103 -7.51 8.86 9.38
CA ALA A 103 -6.81 9.07 10.64
C ALA A 103 -7.53 8.40 11.82
N GLY A 104 -8.86 8.51 11.87
CA GLY A 104 -9.69 7.81 12.85
C GLY A 104 -9.57 6.28 12.75
N LEU A 105 -9.51 5.74 11.53
CA LEU A 105 -9.24 4.31 11.32
C LEU A 105 -7.84 3.92 11.82
N ALA A 106 -6.83 4.74 11.54
CA ALA A 106 -5.46 4.47 11.97
C ALA A 106 -5.33 4.44 13.50
N ALA A 107 -6.01 5.34 14.21
CA ALA A 107 -6.03 5.35 15.68
C ALA A 107 -6.61 4.04 16.24
N LYS A 108 -7.78 3.62 15.74
CA LYS A 108 -8.41 2.34 16.13
C LYS A 108 -7.57 1.13 15.76
N LEU A 109 -6.86 1.18 14.64
CA LEU A 109 -5.97 0.11 14.23
C LEU A 109 -4.80 -0.02 15.21
N ASN A 110 -4.23 1.10 15.69
CA ASN A 110 -3.15 1.07 16.67
C ASN A 110 -3.55 0.36 17.97
N GLU A 111 -4.81 0.51 18.41
CA GLU A 111 -5.36 -0.21 19.56
C GLU A 111 -5.41 -1.74 19.30
N ILE A 112 -5.73 -2.16 18.09
CA ILE A 112 -5.82 -3.59 17.72
C ILE A 112 -4.44 -4.24 17.65
N ILE A 113 -3.44 -3.57 17.07
CA ILE A 113 -2.12 -4.17 16.80
C ILE A 113 -1.14 -4.02 17.97
N GLY A 114 -1.48 -3.21 18.97
CA GLY A 114 -0.64 -2.90 20.13
C GLY A 114 0.39 -1.80 19.85
N ALA A 115 0.86 -1.16 20.90
CA ALA A 115 1.68 0.06 20.83
C ALA A 115 2.98 -0.11 20.05
N ASP A 116 3.72 -1.22 20.25
CA ASP A 116 5.01 -1.45 19.60
C ASP A 116 4.85 -1.65 18.09
N ASN A 117 3.88 -2.48 17.70
CA ASN A 117 3.56 -2.71 16.29
C ASN A 117 3.04 -1.43 15.63
N ALA A 118 2.21 -0.66 16.33
CA ALA A 118 1.71 0.63 15.86
C ALA A 118 2.86 1.61 15.61
N THR A 119 3.79 1.69 16.56
CA THR A 119 4.98 2.53 16.44
C THR A 119 5.81 2.16 15.21
N LEU A 120 6.05 0.87 14.98
CA LEU A 120 6.79 0.39 13.81
C LEU A 120 6.05 0.72 12.50
N VAL A 121 4.75 0.39 12.42
CA VAL A 121 3.93 0.68 11.23
C VAL A 121 3.92 2.18 10.91
N ASN A 122 3.80 3.01 11.94
CA ASN A 122 3.81 4.46 11.79
C ASN A 122 5.17 4.98 11.31
N LYS A 123 6.29 4.49 11.86
CA LYS A 123 7.64 4.84 11.40
C LYS A 123 7.88 4.43 9.94
N VAL A 124 7.47 3.23 9.56
CA VAL A 124 7.58 2.75 8.18
C VAL A 124 6.76 3.64 7.23
N ASN A 125 5.51 3.95 7.57
CA ASN A 125 4.66 4.79 6.74
C ASN A 125 5.18 6.24 6.64
N ALA A 126 5.71 6.80 7.72
CA ALA A 126 6.33 8.13 7.72
C ALA A 126 7.58 8.17 6.82
N SER A 127 8.41 7.12 6.87
CA SER A 127 9.58 7.00 5.99
C SER A 127 9.18 6.96 4.52
N VAL A 128 8.13 6.22 4.17
CA VAL A 128 7.60 6.19 2.78
C VAL A 128 7.10 7.56 2.34
N ALA A 129 6.36 8.26 3.20
CA ALA A 129 5.86 9.60 2.90
C ALA A 129 6.99 10.60 2.65
N SER A 130 8.05 10.55 3.47
CA SER A 130 9.27 11.36 3.28
C SER A 130 9.91 11.05 1.93
N VAL A 131 10.21 9.78 1.63
CA VAL A 131 10.82 9.37 0.36
C VAL A 131 9.99 9.84 -0.84
N GLN A 132 8.67 9.72 -0.78
CA GLN A 132 7.80 10.19 -1.86
C GLN A 132 7.85 11.70 -2.05
N LYS A 133 7.90 12.46 -0.94
CA LYS A 133 8.02 13.92 -0.97
C LYS A 133 9.33 14.33 -1.61
N ASP A 134 10.44 13.74 -1.18
CA ASP A 134 11.79 14.06 -1.64
C ASP A 134 11.94 13.73 -3.14
N LEU A 135 11.51 12.56 -3.57
CA LEU A 135 11.54 12.16 -4.98
C LEU A 135 10.62 13.02 -5.86
N ARG A 136 9.43 13.38 -5.38
CA ARG A 136 8.56 14.29 -6.14
C ARG A 136 9.21 15.66 -6.31
N SER A 137 9.91 16.16 -5.29
CA SER A 137 10.66 17.41 -5.39
C SER A 137 11.81 17.30 -6.40
N GLU A 138 12.60 16.23 -6.31
CA GLU A 138 13.75 15.96 -7.19
C GLU A 138 13.33 15.83 -8.67
N TYR A 139 12.25 15.08 -8.92
CA TYR A 139 11.82 14.81 -10.31
C TYR A 139 10.87 15.86 -10.89
N ARG A 140 10.45 16.85 -10.10
CA ARG A 140 9.46 17.85 -10.54
C ARG A 140 9.90 18.64 -11.77
N ALA A 141 11.14 19.09 -11.79
CA ALA A 141 11.69 19.86 -12.92
C ALA A 141 11.76 18.97 -14.17
N LYS A 142 12.39 17.80 -14.07
CA LYS A 142 12.50 16.83 -15.17
C LYS A 142 11.14 16.42 -15.75
N MET A 143 10.14 16.19 -14.90
CA MET A 143 8.78 15.85 -15.31
C MET A 143 8.06 17.02 -16.00
N LYS A 144 8.38 18.26 -15.64
CA LYS A 144 7.85 19.46 -16.30
C LYS A 144 8.45 19.63 -17.69
N GLU A 145 9.75 19.42 -17.83
CA GLU A 145 10.46 19.46 -19.12
C GLU A 145 9.96 18.36 -20.07
N ALA A 146 9.79 17.14 -19.57
CA ALA A 146 9.32 15.99 -20.35
C ALA A 146 7.80 15.97 -20.58
N LYS A 147 7.04 17.01 -20.20
CA LYS A 147 5.56 16.99 -20.17
C LYS A 147 4.92 16.62 -21.52
N ASN A 148 5.53 17.07 -22.61
CA ASN A 148 5.01 16.84 -23.98
C ASN A 148 5.59 15.56 -24.62
N ASP A 149 6.57 14.94 -24.00
CA ASP A 149 7.17 13.69 -24.45
C ASP A 149 6.65 12.53 -23.58
N LYS A 150 5.80 11.70 -24.16
CA LYS A 150 5.19 10.56 -23.45
C LYS A 150 6.21 9.50 -23.07
N GLU A 151 7.21 9.28 -23.92
CA GLU A 151 8.23 8.26 -23.72
C GLU A 151 9.20 8.69 -22.62
N ALA A 152 9.71 9.92 -22.68
CA ALA A 152 10.55 10.50 -21.63
C ALA A 152 9.81 10.55 -20.29
N THR A 153 8.53 10.95 -20.29
CA THR A 153 7.70 10.94 -19.07
C THR A 153 7.54 9.52 -18.49
N ALA A 154 7.35 8.50 -19.33
CA ALA A 154 7.25 7.11 -18.89
C ALA A 154 8.58 6.59 -18.32
N ALA A 155 9.70 6.92 -18.96
CA ALA A 155 11.04 6.58 -18.50
C ALA A 155 11.34 7.19 -17.12
N LEU A 156 11.08 8.49 -16.94
CA LEU A 156 11.24 9.19 -15.65
C LEU A 156 10.36 8.59 -14.54
N ARG A 157 9.13 8.21 -14.85
CA ARG A 157 8.26 7.52 -13.87
C ARG A 157 8.80 6.15 -13.47
N LYS A 158 9.34 5.41 -14.42
CA LYS A 158 9.98 4.11 -14.16
C LYS A 158 11.22 4.27 -13.29
N GLU A 159 12.08 5.23 -13.61
CA GLU A 159 13.27 5.58 -12.83
C GLU A 159 12.90 6.00 -11.39
N MET A 160 11.97 6.95 -11.24
CA MET A 160 11.48 7.39 -9.94
C MET A 160 10.90 6.24 -9.12
N THR A 161 10.17 5.31 -9.76
CA THR A 161 9.61 4.14 -9.08
C THR A 161 10.69 3.17 -8.61
N ALA A 162 11.72 2.94 -9.41
CA ALA A 162 12.84 2.09 -9.06
C ALA A 162 13.65 2.69 -7.91
N LYS A 163 13.98 3.99 -7.99
CA LYS A 163 14.67 4.73 -6.94
C LYS A 163 13.85 4.75 -5.64
N ALA A 164 12.53 4.96 -5.73
CA ALA A 164 11.63 4.88 -4.57
C ALA A 164 11.70 3.50 -3.89
N ALA A 165 11.66 2.42 -4.66
CA ALA A 165 11.71 1.07 -4.11
C ALA A 165 13.04 0.80 -3.37
N SER A 166 14.17 1.23 -3.93
CA SER A 166 15.50 1.10 -3.31
C SER A 166 15.58 1.87 -1.99
N VAL A 167 15.25 3.17 -2.01
CA VAL A 167 15.35 4.03 -0.83
C VAL A 167 14.35 3.63 0.27
N ILE A 168 13.14 3.21 -0.11
CA ILE A 168 12.16 2.68 0.86
C ILE A 168 12.70 1.39 1.49
N SER A 169 13.27 0.48 0.69
CA SER A 169 13.83 -0.76 1.22
C SER A 169 14.91 -0.50 2.25
N GLU A 170 15.86 0.37 1.93
CA GLU A 170 16.95 0.76 2.82
C GLU A 170 16.43 1.36 4.14
N LYS A 171 15.57 2.40 4.05
CA LYS A 171 15.01 3.05 5.25
C LYS A 171 14.17 2.10 6.08
N VAL A 172 13.39 1.21 5.47
CA VAL A 172 12.59 0.23 6.21
C VAL A 172 13.49 -0.79 6.89
N HIS A 173 14.52 -1.33 6.21
CA HIS A 173 15.45 -2.25 6.84
C HIS A 173 16.22 -1.64 8.00
N ALA A 174 16.51 -0.35 7.98
CA ALA A 174 17.12 0.37 9.10
C ALA A 174 16.22 0.49 10.34
N LEU A 175 14.89 0.39 10.16
CA LEU A 175 13.92 0.43 11.27
C LEU A 175 13.65 -0.94 11.90
N LEU A 176 14.07 -2.03 11.25
CA LEU A 176 13.76 -3.39 11.65
C LEU A 176 14.84 -3.98 12.56
N SER A 177 14.43 -4.71 13.59
CA SER A 177 15.34 -5.56 14.36
C SER A 177 15.81 -6.75 13.53
N ASP A 178 16.88 -7.43 13.99
CA ASP A 178 17.41 -8.58 13.25
C ASP A 178 16.41 -9.75 13.22
N ALA A 179 15.66 -9.96 14.30
CA ALA A 179 14.58 -10.94 14.33
C ALA A 179 13.50 -10.64 13.26
N GLN A 180 13.14 -9.37 13.08
CA GLN A 180 12.17 -8.95 12.07
C GLN A 180 12.72 -9.11 10.65
N LYS A 181 14.01 -8.83 10.42
CA LYS A 181 14.68 -9.08 9.12
C LYS A 181 14.67 -10.57 8.78
N GLU A 182 14.93 -11.43 9.75
CA GLU A 182 14.86 -12.89 9.56
C GLU A 182 13.43 -13.37 9.26
N ALA A 183 12.41 -12.81 9.92
CA ALA A 183 11.01 -13.11 9.60
C ALA A 183 10.65 -12.77 8.14
N ILE A 184 11.14 -11.62 7.64
CA ILE A 184 10.97 -11.21 6.25
C ILE A 184 11.64 -12.20 5.29
N LYS A 185 12.89 -12.59 5.56
CA LYS A 185 13.61 -13.56 4.73
C LYS A 185 12.85 -14.87 4.62
N LYS A 186 12.39 -15.43 5.76
CA LYS A 186 11.60 -16.67 5.79
C LYS A 186 10.28 -16.55 5.02
N ALA A 187 9.60 -15.40 5.11
CA ALA A 187 8.35 -15.15 4.39
C ALA A 187 8.56 -15.01 2.88
N SER A 188 9.64 -14.34 2.45
CA SER A 188 9.94 -14.12 1.04
C SER A 188 10.36 -15.40 0.30
N THR A 189 11.02 -16.35 0.98
CA THR A 189 11.43 -17.64 0.41
C THR A 189 10.25 -18.59 0.23
N LYS A 190 9.29 -18.60 1.18
CA LYS A 190 8.07 -19.42 1.07
C LYS A 190 7.19 -19.06 -0.13
N GLY A 191 7.26 -17.82 -0.63
CA GLY A 191 6.50 -17.36 -1.80
C GLY A 191 7.05 -17.82 -3.15
N LYS A 192 8.35 -18.09 -3.25
CA LYS A 192 9.01 -18.48 -4.52
C LYS A 192 8.84 -19.95 -4.91
N GLY A 193 8.48 -20.83 -3.97
CA GLY A 193 8.37 -22.27 -4.20
C GLY A 193 7.11 -22.76 -4.91
N LYS A 194 6.04 -21.94 -5.02
CA LYS A 194 4.74 -22.38 -5.58
C LYS A 194 4.52 -22.05 -7.06
N GLY A 195 5.46 -21.42 -7.75
CA GLY A 195 5.29 -20.96 -9.14
C GLY A 195 5.85 -21.87 -10.24
N LYS A 196 6.60 -22.94 -9.94
CA LYS A 196 7.36 -23.69 -10.96
C LYS A 196 6.85 -25.11 -11.30
N LYS A 197 5.62 -25.48 -10.93
CA LYS A 197 5.08 -26.83 -11.27
C LYS A 197 3.78 -26.82 -12.07
N LYS A 198 3.61 -25.95 -13.04
CA LYS A 198 2.43 -26.01 -13.94
C LYS A 198 2.77 -25.58 -15.36
N GLY A 199 3.71 -26.26 -15.99
CA GLY A 199 4.11 -25.93 -17.36
C GLY A 199 4.68 -27.08 -18.16
N GLU A 200 4.56 -28.34 -17.72
CA GLU A 200 5.12 -29.45 -18.48
C GLU A 200 4.21 -30.66 -18.44
N LYS A 201 3.12 -30.61 -19.22
CA LYS A 201 2.40 -31.81 -19.75
C LYS A 201 1.22 -31.34 -20.63
N LYS A 202 1.46 -31.07 -21.89
CA LYS A 202 0.55 -31.34 -22.99
C LYS A 202 1.24 -31.04 -24.32
N GLY A 203 1.82 -32.06 -24.85
CA GLY A 203 2.38 -32.04 -26.19
C GLY A 203 2.93 -33.42 -26.55
N LYS A 204 2.05 -34.44 -26.64
CA LYS A 204 2.35 -35.64 -27.44
C LYS A 204 1.05 -36.39 -27.70
N LYS A 205 0.85 -36.63 -28.96
CA LYS A 205 -0.02 -37.60 -29.65
C LYS A 205 -1.24 -37.03 -30.34
N LYS A 206 -1.04 -36.75 -31.61
CA LYS A 206 -1.91 -37.13 -32.72
C LYS A 206 -1.08 -37.07 -34.00
N GLU A 207 -0.48 -38.17 -34.34
CA GLU A 207 -0.13 -38.58 -35.70
C GLU A 207 -0.53 -40.06 -35.78
N ASP A 208 -1.00 -40.43 -36.97
CA ASP A 208 -1.40 -41.77 -37.42
C ASP A 208 -2.88 -42.08 -37.31
N ALA A 209 -3.61 -41.77 -38.39
CA ALA A 209 -4.60 -42.60 -39.02
C ALA A 209 -5.19 -41.89 -40.24
N ASP A 210 -4.51 -42.07 -41.37
CA ASP A 210 -5.17 -42.11 -42.69
C ASP A 210 -4.19 -42.76 -43.69
N ASN A 211 -4.38 -44.08 -43.89
CA ASN A 211 -4.03 -44.82 -45.08
C ASN A 211 -4.61 -46.22 -44.98
N ALA A 212 -5.80 -46.41 -45.49
CA ALA A 212 -6.25 -47.61 -46.21
C ALA A 212 -7.62 -47.31 -46.82
#